data_28d54ffd8657aa3c4e23edf5be3b9c10
#
_entry.id   28d54ffd8657aa3c4e23edf5be3b9c10
#
_cell.length_a   1.000
_cell.length_b   1.000
_cell.length_c   1.000
_cell.angle_alpha   90.00
_cell.angle_beta   90.00
_cell.angle_gamma   90.00
#
_symmetry.space_group_name_H-M   'P 1'
#
loop_
_entity.id
_entity.type
_entity.pdbx_description
1 polymer ?
#
loop_
_entity_poly.entity_id
_entity_poly.type
_entity_poly.pdbx_seq_one_letter_code
_entity_poly.pdbx_strand_id
1 'polypeptide(L)'
;MPTLVTLPVEEYLRTSYDPDMEYVDGQLVERNVGEYFHSRSQALLTVLLVSREHQRRYRAFTSLSIRISPTRYRIPDICVVALPYKVSPILEKPDLAIEIVSPDDRFSSVLEKVAEYLQAGIANVWIVDPYQRIVFEADGAGVRAAPSHRVTTNLTGDVDFAELFAALDEPAE
;
A
#
# COMPACT_ATOMS: atom_id res chain seq x y z
N MET A 1 35.32 -10.09 -6.13
CA MET A 1 33.91 -9.88 -5.76
C MET A 1 33.57 -8.44 -6.04
N PRO A 2 32.58 -8.12 -6.86
CA PRO A 2 32.18 -6.73 -7.04
C PRO A 2 31.64 -6.22 -5.71
N THR A 3 32.20 -5.14 -5.23
CA THR A 3 31.69 -4.40 -4.06
C THR A 3 30.35 -3.81 -4.49
N LEU A 4 29.25 -4.30 -3.96
CA LEU A 4 27.95 -3.64 -4.10
C LEU A 4 28.09 -2.26 -3.47
N VAL A 5 28.04 -1.23 -4.30
CA VAL A 5 28.00 0.15 -3.84
C VAL A 5 26.59 0.34 -3.26
N THR A 6 26.50 0.37 -1.94
CA THR A 6 25.25 0.65 -1.25
C THR A 6 25.04 2.15 -1.15
N LEU A 7 23.85 2.62 -1.52
CA LEU A 7 23.45 4.02 -1.36
C LEU A 7 23.25 4.32 0.14
N PRO A 8 23.87 5.36 0.71
CA PRO A 8 23.57 5.77 2.08
C PRO A 8 22.11 6.24 2.22
N VAL A 9 21.48 5.91 3.35
CA VAL A 9 20.09 6.28 3.60
C VAL A 9 19.88 7.81 3.60
N GLU A 10 20.86 8.56 4.09
CA GLU A 10 20.82 10.03 4.11
C GLU A 10 20.82 10.62 2.69
N GLU A 11 21.45 9.95 1.74
CA GLU A 11 21.44 10.35 0.33
C GLU A 11 20.08 10.04 -0.28
N TYR A 12 19.53 8.85 -0.02
CA TYR A 12 18.18 8.51 -0.46
C TYR A 12 17.14 9.53 0.04
N LEU A 13 17.17 9.90 1.32
CA LEU A 13 16.20 10.81 1.94
C LEU A 13 16.30 12.25 1.44
N ARG A 14 17.41 12.64 0.82
CA ARG A 14 17.62 14.00 0.26
C ARG A 14 17.42 14.07 -1.24
N THR A 15 17.24 12.94 -1.89
CA THR A 15 17.15 12.83 -3.35
C THR A 15 15.70 12.59 -3.76
N SER A 16 15.21 13.33 -4.74
CA SER A 16 13.96 13.02 -5.42
C SER A 16 14.25 12.10 -6.59
N TYR A 17 13.46 11.05 -6.72
CA TYR A 17 13.57 10.06 -7.80
C TYR A 17 12.37 10.18 -8.75
N ASP A 18 12.63 10.02 -10.03
CA ASP A 18 11.59 9.94 -11.07
C ASP A 18 11.94 8.75 -12.01
N PRO A 19 11.17 7.68 -11.97
CA PRO A 19 10.01 7.43 -11.10
C PRO A 19 10.38 7.31 -9.61
N ASP A 20 9.37 7.37 -8.74
CA ASP A 20 9.56 7.17 -7.30
C ASP A 20 10.20 5.80 -7.01
N MET A 21 11.21 5.80 -6.16
CA MET A 21 11.96 4.61 -5.77
C MET A 21 11.74 4.26 -4.30
N GLU A 22 11.60 2.98 -4.03
CA GLU A 22 11.72 2.44 -2.67
C GLU A 22 13.20 2.24 -2.31
N TYR A 23 13.50 2.19 -1.02
CA TYR A 23 14.86 1.96 -0.53
C TYR A 23 14.87 0.72 0.36
N VAL A 24 15.73 -0.24 0.01
CA VAL A 24 15.84 -1.52 0.70
C VAL A 24 17.31 -1.84 0.95
N ASP A 25 17.75 -1.67 2.20
CA ASP A 25 19.09 -2.05 2.66
C ASP A 25 20.23 -1.54 1.75
N GLY A 26 20.16 -0.28 1.33
CA GLY A 26 21.16 0.36 0.48
C GLY A 26 20.89 0.25 -1.02
N GLN A 27 19.79 -0.32 -1.45
CA GLN A 27 19.42 -0.45 -2.85
C GLN A 27 18.15 0.33 -3.17
N LEU A 28 18.13 0.95 -4.35
CA LEU A 28 16.92 1.52 -4.91
C LEU A 28 16.13 0.42 -5.61
N VAL A 29 14.84 0.35 -5.31
CA VAL A 29 13.91 -0.59 -5.91
C VAL A 29 12.84 0.19 -6.64
N GLU A 30 12.76 0.00 -7.96
CA GLU A 30 11.76 0.63 -8.80
C GLU A 30 10.38 0.03 -8.50
N ARG A 31 9.37 0.89 -8.47
CA ARG A 31 7.97 0.46 -8.40
C ARG A 31 7.45 0.13 -9.78
N ASN A 32 6.59 -0.88 -9.88
CA ASN A 32 5.88 -1.14 -11.12
C ASN A 32 4.99 0.06 -11.49
N VAL A 33 4.97 0.40 -12.77
CA VAL A 33 4.08 1.46 -13.27
C VAL A 33 2.65 0.91 -13.27
N GLY A 34 1.75 1.65 -12.64
CA GLY A 34 0.35 1.29 -12.60
C GLY A 34 -0.25 1.31 -14.03
N GLU A 35 -0.90 0.22 -14.40
CA GLU A 35 -1.69 0.15 -15.63
C GLU A 35 -3.18 0.41 -15.33
N TYR A 36 -4.07 0.21 -16.30
CA TYR A 36 -5.47 0.64 -16.21
C TYR A 36 -6.18 0.12 -14.94
N PHE A 37 -6.18 -1.19 -14.70
CA PHE A 37 -6.92 -1.77 -13.56
C PHE A 37 -6.29 -1.41 -12.22
N HIS A 38 -4.97 -1.37 -12.13
CA HIS A 38 -4.27 -0.90 -10.94
C HIS A 38 -4.63 0.56 -10.65
N SER A 39 -4.45 1.45 -11.62
CA SER A 39 -4.68 2.89 -11.45
C SER A 39 -6.14 3.20 -11.16
N ARG A 40 -7.09 2.49 -11.83
CA ARG A 40 -8.51 2.68 -11.58
C ARG A 40 -8.92 2.19 -10.19
N SER A 41 -8.40 1.04 -9.74
CA SER A 41 -8.62 0.52 -8.39
C SER A 41 -8.09 1.48 -7.32
N GLN A 42 -6.89 2.01 -7.52
CA GLN A 42 -6.30 3.00 -6.61
C GLN A 42 -7.18 4.25 -6.50
N ALA A 43 -7.66 4.78 -7.63
CA ALA A 43 -8.52 5.94 -7.65
C ALA A 43 -9.85 5.69 -6.91
N LEU A 44 -10.56 4.59 -7.23
CA LEU A 44 -11.83 4.26 -6.62
C LEU A 44 -11.72 4.04 -5.11
N LEU A 45 -10.70 3.28 -4.69
CA LEU A 45 -10.46 3.00 -3.28
C LEU A 45 -10.04 4.25 -2.51
N THR A 46 -9.25 5.12 -3.13
CA THR A 46 -8.89 6.41 -2.54
C THR A 46 -10.12 7.28 -2.30
N VAL A 47 -11.00 7.42 -3.29
CA VAL A 47 -12.25 8.19 -3.16
C VAL A 47 -13.11 7.63 -2.02
N LEU A 48 -13.26 6.31 -1.96
CA LEU A 48 -14.03 5.66 -0.90
C LEU A 48 -13.44 5.94 0.49
N LEU A 49 -12.13 5.81 0.66
CA LEU A 49 -11.47 6.05 1.94
C LEU A 49 -11.52 7.53 2.32
N VAL A 50 -11.21 8.44 1.40
CA VAL A 50 -11.23 9.90 1.66
C VAL A 50 -12.63 10.38 2.04
N SER A 51 -13.69 9.83 1.42
CA SER A 51 -15.07 10.19 1.75
C SER A 51 -15.47 9.87 3.20
N ARG A 52 -14.77 8.94 3.85
CA ARG A 52 -15.03 8.49 5.22
C ARG A 52 -14.11 9.10 6.28
N GLU A 53 -13.08 9.84 5.87
CA GLU A 53 -12.04 10.36 6.77
C GLU A 53 -12.57 11.14 7.95
N HIS A 54 -13.50 12.05 7.71
CA HIS A 54 -14.04 12.91 8.75
C HIS A 54 -14.81 12.09 9.80
N GLN A 55 -15.67 11.19 9.34
CA GLN A 55 -16.50 10.37 10.22
C GLN A 55 -15.68 9.36 11.00
N ARG A 56 -14.67 8.76 10.38
CA ARG A 56 -13.85 7.70 10.94
C ARG A 56 -12.57 8.17 11.63
N ARG A 57 -12.26 9.47 11.52
CA ARG A 57 -11.11 10.12 12.16
C ARG A 57 -9.77 9.50 11.75
N TYR A 58 -9.53 9.42 10.45
CA TYR A 58 -8.24 9.04 9.87
C TYR A 58 -7.86 9.97 8.70
N ARG A 59 -6.70 9.73 8.08
CA ARG A 59 -6.30 10.27 6.77
C ARG A 59 -5.78 9.14 5.90
N ALA A 60 -6.18 9.19 4.63
CA ALA A 60 -5.69 8.31 3.59
C ALA A 60 -4.69 9.06 2.69
N PHE A 61 -3.65 8.36 2.25
CA PHE A 61 -2.61 8.90 1.38
C PHE A 61 -2.33 7.90 0.27
N THR A 62 -2.05 8.41 -0.92
CA THR A 62 -1.55 7.62 -2.05
C THR A 62 -0.06 7.81 -2.20
N SER A 63 0.66 6.73 -2.48
CA SER A 63 2.10 6.78 -2.81
C SER A 63 2.95 7.59 -1.82
N LEU A 64 2.60 7.55 -0.54
CA LEU A 64 3.38 8.20 0.50
C LEU A 64 4.48 7.26 1.00
N SER A 65 5.72 7.75 1.08
CA SER A 65 6.82 6.98 1.65
C SER A 65 6.59 6.69 3.14
N ILE A 66 6.73 5.44 3.51
CA ILE A 66 6.67 4.98 4.89
C ILE A 66 8.00 4.35 5.32
N ARG A 67 8.37 4.56 6.56
CA ARG A 67 9.56 3.96 7.14
C ARG A 67 9.23 2.61 7.76
N ILE A 68 9.84 1.56 7.24
CA ILE A 68 9.69 0.20 7.74
C ILE A 68 10.75 -0.12 8.81
N SER A 69 11.99 0.32 8.55
CA SER A 69 13.12 0.19 9.46
C SER A 69 14.12 1.31 9.22
N PRO A 70 15.20 1.42 9.98
CA PRO A 70 16.25 2.42 9.71
C PRO A 70 16.85 2.36 8.30
N THR A 71 16.79 1.19 7.66
CA THR A 71 17.37 0.93 6.33
C THR A 71 16.34 0.53 5.28
N ARG A 72 15.03 0.66 5.57
CA ARG A 72 13.95 0.29 4.62
C ARG A 72 12.86 1.33 4.59
N TYR A 73 12.56 1.81 3.39
CA TYR A 73 11.50 2.74 3.07
C TYR A 73 10.68 2.16 1.92
N ARG A 74 9.38 2.04 2.13
CA ARG A 74 8.42 1.51 1.15
C ARG A 74 7.42 2.60 0.77
N ILE A 75 6.78 2.42 -0.38
CA ILE A 75 5.76 3.33 -0.89
C ILE A 75 4.53 2.49 -1.24
N PRO A 76 3.65 2.19 -0.28
CA PRO A 76 2.41 1.48 -0.57
C PRO A 76 1.52 2.31 -1.50
N ASP A 77 0.66 1.65 -2.27
CA ASP A 77 -0.26 2.34 -3.17
C ASP A 77 -1.21 3.25 -2.41
N ILE A 78 -1.70 2.79 -1.26
CA ILE A 78 -2.48 3.59 -0.32
C ILE A 78 -2.06 3.26 1.11
N CYS A 79 -1.99 4.26 1.96
CA CYS A 79 -1.88 4.05 3.40
C CYS A 79 -2.87 4.92 4.17
N VAL A 80 -3.24 4.47 5.36
CA VAL A 80 -4.21 5.16 6.23
C VAL A 80 -3.63 5.29 7.62
N VAL A 81 -3.79 6.46 8.23
CA VAL A 81 -3.33 6.75 9.58
C VAL A 81 -4.48 7.32 10.42
N ALA A 82 -4.63 6.81 11.64
CA ALA A 82 -5.62 7.32 12.60
C ALA A 82 -5.25 8.72 13.09
N LEU A 83 -6.25 9.52 13.42
CA LEU A 83 -6.06 10.85 14.03
C LEU A 83 -6.00 10.75 15.56
N PRO A 84 -5.16 11.58 16.21
CA PRO A 84 -4.22 12.54 15.64
C PRO A 84 -2.93 11.88 15.15
N TYR A 85 -2.30 12.45 14.12
CA TYR A 85 -0.98 12.02 13.66
C TYR A 85 -0.04 13.22 13.46
N LYS A 86 1.28 12.95 13.44
CA LYS A 86 2.28 13.98 13.20
C LYS A 86 2.50 14.11 11.68
N VAL A 87 2.29 15.30 11.15
CA VAL A 87 2.61 15.58 9.74
C VAL A 87 4.11 15.45 9.50
N SER A 88 4.49 14.64 8.54
CA SER A 88 5.87 14.38 8.15
C SER A 88 5.91 14.02 6.66
N PRO A 89 7.01 14.36 5.95
CA PRO A 89 7.21 13.90 4.57
C PRO A 89 7.28 12.37 4.43
N ILE A 90 7.66 11.69 5.50
CA ILE A 90 7.73 10.24 5.59
C ILE A 90 6.90 9.82 6.79
N LEU A 91 5.99 8.89 6.59
CA LEU A 91 5.15 8.38 7.66
C LEU A 91 5.88 7.24 8.38
N GLU A 92 6.01 7.35 9.70
CA GLU A 92 6.74 6.34 10.48
C GLU A 92 5.97 5.02 10.60
N LYS A 93 4.64 5.10 10.75
CA LYS A 93 3.83 3.91 10.94
C LYS A 93 2.36 4.21 10.62
N PRO A 94 1.87 3.82 9.44
CA PRO A 94 0.43 3.82 9.19
C PRO A 94 -0.28 2.71 9.97
N ASP A 95 -1.59 2.85 10.13
CA ASP A 95 -2.44 1.82 10.74
C ASP A 95 -2.91 0.78 9.72
N LEU A 96 -2.92 1.17 8.44
CA LEU A 96 -3.26 0.31 7.30
C LEU A 96 -2.35 0.65 6.12
N ALA A 97 -1.82 -0.39 5.46
CA ALA A 97 -1.17 -0.31 4.17
C ALA A 97 -1.96 -1.14 3.15
N ILE A 98 -2.03 -0.66 1.91
CA ILE A 98 -2.75 -1.33 0.82
C ILE A 98 -1.83 -1.41 -0.38
N GLU A 99 -1.63 -2.62 -0.88
CA GLU A 99 -0.94 -2.92 -2.14
C GLU A 99 -1.96 -3.37 -3.17
N ILE A 100 -1.87 -2.83 -4.38
CA ILE A 100 -2.70 -3.19 -5.52
C ILE A 100 -1.83 -3.95 -6.50
N VAL A 101 -2.19 -5.18 -6.81
CA VAL A 101 -1.40 -6.05 -7.68
C VAL A 101 -1.37 -5.50 -9.11
N SER A 102 -0.18 -5.44 -9.69
CA SER A 102 0.06 -5.14 -11.12
C SER A 102 0.29 -6.43 -11.92
N PRO A 103 0.10 -6.44 -13.25
CA PRO A 103 0.26 -7.66 -14.05
C PRO A 103 1.66 -8.27 -13.96
N ASP A 104 2.67 -7.43 -13.81
CA ASP A 104 4.07 -7.84 -13.76
C ASP A 104 4.54 -8.19 -12.34
N ASP A 105 3.66 -8.05 -11.33
CA ASP A 105 3.99 -8.41 -9.96
C ASP A 105 4.08 -9.93 -9.79
N ARG A 106 5.15 -10.36 -9.14
CA ARG A 106 5.16 -11.68 -8.54
C ARG A 106 4.42 -11.61 -7.21
N PHE A 107 3.37 -12.39 -7.06
CA PHE A 107 2.59 -12.41 -5.82
C PHE A 107 3.47 -12.71 -4.59
N SER A 108 4.54 -13.50 -4.75
CA SER A 108 5.54 -13.72 -3.70
C SER A 108 6.22 -12.44 -3.24
N SER A 109 6.53 -11.52 -4.16
CA SER A 109 7.14 -10.23 -3.82
C SER A 109 6.16 -9.31 -3.09
N VAL A 110 4.88 -9.37 -3.43
CA VAL A 110 3.82 -8.67 -2.68
C VAL A 110 3.73 -9.21 -1.26
N LEU A 111 3.76 -10.54 -1.09
CA LEU A 111 3.75 -11.18 0.23
C LEU A 111 4.99 -10.84 1.08
N GLU A 112 6.16 -10.67 0.47
CA GLU A 112 7.37 -10.21 1.15
C GLU A 112 7.18 -8.79 1.70
N LYS A 113 6.63 -7.86 0.90
CA LYS A 113 6.27 -6.51 1.38
C LYS A 113 5.27 -6.56 2.54
N VAL A 114 4.22 -7.38 2.41
CA VAL A 114 3.22 -7.57 3.48
C VAL A 114 3.88 -8.03 4.77
N ALA A 115 4.78 -9.00 4.70
CA ALA A 115 5.51 -9.48 5.87
C ALA A 115 6.36 -8.38 6.51
N GLU A 116 7.02 -7.53 5.70
CA GLU A 116 7.77 -6.36 6.21
C GLU A 116 6.85 -5.36 6.92
N TYR A 117 5.68 -5.07 6.35
CA TYR A 117 4.70 -4.16 6.98
C TYR A 117 4.23 -4.68 8.33
N LEU A 118 3.86 -5.95 8.41
CA LEU A 118 3.43 -6.57 9.66
C LEU A 118 4.55 -6.60 10.70
N GLN A 119 5.79 -6.91 10.31
CA GLN A 119 6.96 -6.88 11.19
C GLN A 119 7.27 -5.48 11.69
N ALA A 120 7.05 -4.44 10.87
CA ALA A 120 7.18 -3.04 11.28
C ALA A 120 6.05 -2.61 12.23
N GLY A 121 5.05 -3.46 12.47
CA GLY A 121 3.94 -3.23 13.38
C GLY A 121 2.75 -2.49 12.75
N ILE A 122 2.63 -2.49 11.42
CA ILE A 122 1.40 -2.05 10.73
C ILE A 122 0.34 -3.13 11.01
N ALA A 123 -0.76 -2.73 11.63
CA ALA A 123 -1.72 -3.68 12.18
C ALA A 123 -2.54 -4.40 11.10
N ASN A 124 -2.81 -3.73 9.99
CA ASN A 124 -3.63 -4.23 8.90
C ASN A 124 -2.95 -3.97 7.56
N VAL A 125 -2.95 -4.98 6.69
CA VAL A 125 -2.50 -4.84 5.30
C VAL A 125 -3.55 -5.46 4.40
N TRP A 126 -3.91 -4.76 3.32
CA TRP A 126 -4.78 -5.31 2.29
C TRP A 126 -4.00 -5.50 1.00
N ILE A 127 -4.29 -6.60 0.31
CA ILE A 127 -3.80 -6.85 -1.04
C ILE A 127 -5.02 -6.89 -1.95
N VAL A 128 -5.08 -6.01 -2.91
CA VAL A 128 -6.17 -5.94 -3.88
C VAL A 128 -5.67 -6.46 -5.22
N ASP A 129 -6.23 -7.56 -5.69
CA ASP A 129 -5.96 -8.09 -7.02
C ASP A 129 -7.11 -7.73 -7.97
N PRO A 130 -6.96 -6.68 -8.77
CA PRO A 130 -8.02 -6.23 -9.67
C PRO A 130 -8.20 -7.13 -10.89
N TYR A 131 -7.25 -8.02 -11.19
CA TYR A 131 -7.33 -8.95 -12.32
C TYR A 131 -8.15 -10.19 -11.98
N GLN A 132 -7.94 -10.72 -10.77
CA GLN A 132 -8.67 -11.89 -10.29
C GLN A 132 -9.92 -11.53 -9.49
N ARG A 133 -10.16 -10.23 -9.24
CA ARG A 133 -11.26 -9.74 -8.41
C ARG A 133 -11.24 -10.34 -7.01
N ILE A 134 -10.07 -10.36 -6.40
CA ILE A 134 -9.86 -10.89 -5.04
C ILE A 134 -9.25 -9.79 -4.18
N VAL A 135 -9.67 -9.74 -2.92
CA VAL A 135 -8.98 -8.98 -1.88
C VAL A 135 -8.53 -9.91 -0.78
N PHE A 136 -7.32 -9.70 -0.30
CA PHE A 136 -6.75 -10.41 0.83
C PHE A 136 -6.57 -9.43 2.00
N GLU A 137 -6.81 -9.94 3.20
CA GLU A 137 -6.46 -9.30 4.45
C GLU A 137 -5.21 -9.96 5.03
N ALA A 138 -4.33 -9.16 5.59
CA ALA A 138 -3.18 -9.64 6.35
C ALA A 138 -3.08 -8.90 7.68
N ASP A 139 -2.87 -9.65 8.73
CA ASP A 139 -2.65 -9.19 10.09
C ASP A 139 -1.73 -10.14 10.85
N GLY A 140 -1.62 -10.00 12.17
CA GLY A 140 -0.81 -10.89 13.00
C GLY A 140 -1.19 -12.37 12.94
N ALA A 141 -2.37 -12.72 12.41
CA ALA A 141 -2.82 -14.10 12.23
C ALA A 141 -2.44 -14.69 10.86
N GLY A 142 -1.99 -13.85 9.92
CA GLY A 142 -1.56 -14.28 8.59
C GLY A 142 -2.32 -13.60 7.45
N VAL A 143 -2.14 -14.13 6.25
CA VAL A 143 -2.79 -13.64 5.00
C VAL A 143 -3.93 -14.57 4.63
N ARG A 144 -5.10 -14.01 4.35
CA ARG A 144 -6.30 -14.76 3.95
C ARG A 144 -7.12 -13.99 2.93
N ALA A 145 -7.79 -14.68 2.02
CA ALA A 145 -8.77 -14.06 1.14
C ALA A 145 -9.98 -13.60 1.98
N ALA A 146 -10.45 -12.39 1.73
CA ALA A 146 -11.59 -11.83 2.44
C ALA A 146 -12.89 -12.48 1.94
N PRO A 147 -13.74 -13.02 2.84
CA PRO A 147 -15.01 -13.61 2.47
C PRO A 147 -15.94 -12.57 1.81
N SER A 148 -16.59 -12.97 0.73
CA SER A 148 -17.57 -12.11 0.02
C SER A 148 -17.02 -10.73 -0.39
N HIS A 149 -15.71 -10.63 -0.62
CA HIS A 149 -15.03 -9.38 -0.96
C HIS A 149 -15.21 -8.24 0.06
N ARG A 150 -15.47 -8.57 1.32
CA ARG A 150 -15.65 -7.59 2.40
C ARG A 150 -14.50 -7.62 3.38
N VAL A 151 -14.01 -6.44 3.68
CA VAL A 151 -12.97 -6.25 4.70
C VAL A 151 -13.50 -5.26 5.73
N THR A 152 -13.39 -5.63 7.00
CA THR A 152 -13.84 -4.77 8.10
C THR A 152 -12.69 -4.52 9.06
N THR A 153 -12.37 -3.25 9.30
CA THR A 153 -11.44 -2.85 10.35
C THR A 153 -12.08 -1.83 11.28
N ASN A 154 -11.56 -1.72 12.49
CA ASN A 154 -12.02 -0.69 13.44
C ASN A 154 -11.78 0.73 12.88
N LEU A 155 -10.75 0.89 12.05
CA LEU A 155 -10.36 2.18 11.49
C LEU A 155 -11.30 2.59 10.33
N THR A 156 -11.40 1.76 9.29
CA THR A 156 -12.12 2.11 8.05
C THR A 156 -13.60 1.75 8.09
N GLY A 157 -14.01 0.88 9.02
CA GLY A 157 -15.29 0.22 8.99
C GLY A 157 -15.35 -0.84 7.91
N ASP A 158 -16.55 -1.18 7.48
CA ASP A 158 -16.81 -2.17 6.44
C ASP A 158 -16.53 -1.58 5.05
N VAL A 159 -15.72 -2.27 4.26
CA VAL A 159 -15.39 -1.93 2.87
C VAL A 159 -15.82 -3.08 1.98
N ASP A 160 -16.72 -2.79 1.04
CA ASP A 160 -17.21 -3.73 0.05
C ASP A 160 -16.43 -3.58 -1.26
N PHE A 161 -15.57 -4.53 -1.54
CA PHE A 161 -14.79 -4.57 -2.77
C PHE A 161 -15.58 -5.10 -3.96
N ALA A 162 -16.75 -5.72 -3.75
CA ALA A 162 -17.59 -6.15 -4.87
C ALA A 162 -18.07 -4.96 -5.70
N GLU A 163 -18.42 -3.83 -5.05
CA GLU A 163 -18.78 -2.60 -5.75
C GLU A 163 -17.58 -2.01 -6.52
N LEU A 164 -16.40 -2.04 -5.92
CA LEU A 164 -15.17 -1.59 -6.57
C LEU A 164 -14.88 -2.44 -7.82
N PHE A 165 -14.96 -3.76 -7.70
CA PHE A 165 -14.73 -4.67 -8.82
C PHE A 165 -15.78 -4.53 -9.91
N ALA A 166 -17.04 -4.33 -9.57
CA ALA A 166 -18.11 -4.05 -10.55
C ALA A 166 -17.80 -2.77 -11.36
N ALA A 167 -17.33 -1.71 -10.70
CA ALA A 167 -16.97 -0.46 -11.36
C ALA A 167 -15.74 -0.57 -12.28
N LEU A 168 -14.93 -1.62 -12.14
CA LEU A 168 -13.84 -1.90 -13.08
C LEU A 168 -14.32 -2.53 -14.40
N ASP A 169 -15.49 -3.15 -14.38
CA ASP A 169 -16.06 -3.85 -15.52
C ASP A 169 -17.07 -2.97 -16.30
N GLU A 170 -17.32 -1.75 -15.84
CA GLU A 170 -18.13 -0.78 -16.55
C GLU A 170 -17.44 -0.36 -17.86
N PRO A 171 -18.15 -0.43 -19.01
CA PRO A 171 -17.58 0.01 -20.28
C PRO A 171 -17.26 1.50 -20.22
N ALA A 172 -16.10 1.89 -20.73
CA ALA A 172 -15.83 3.28 -21.05
C ALA A 172 -16.65 3.62 -22.29
N GLU A 173 -17.68 4.48 -22.13
CA GLU A 173 -18.52 4.97 -23.24
C GLU A 173 -17.69 5.82 -24.22
#